data_31ed4b783f4c79952521732c8b7efdd2
#
_entry.id   31ed4b783f4c79952521732c8b7efdd2
#
_cell.length_a   1.000
_cell.length_b   1.000
_cell.length_c   1.000
_cell.angle_alpha   90.00
_cell.angle_beta   90.00
_cell.angle_gamma   90.00
#
_symmetry.space_group_name_H-M   'P 1'
#
loop_
_entity.id
_entity.type
_entity.pdbx_description
1 polymer ?
#
loop_
_entity_poly.entity_id
_entity_poly.type
_entity_poly.pdbx_seq_one_letter_code
_entity_poly.pdbx_strand_id
1 'polypeptide(L)'
;MKNKTIMTGLAGLALCLCSVRAATIHGKVRDESGKVMAGVMVSAYDTERKQSTSVFSQADGTFKIDGLREIKFKVRARLMGQLDHWRDAVSPDAGSVSISMQPATGEKLEEQRPATSGFGMLKFDSLKDKLNFKMMCSYCHQIGTVGFRSPEKPVDWETMIRRMNGFGALYPHTKRTIVKRIMDTYKGEAVDKWPKYVPPSPPTGAATKAKITAWEIGKRFESSFHDLEVGPDGFVYAVNISKHYLVSLDPKTGEQLFYPFPVGSYGPHSIELGNDGNMWFTLCASGQMAKFDLKTKEFTICSSAEAPAKRGSY
;
A
#
# COMPACT_ATOMS: atom_id res chain seq x y z
N MET A 1 77.26 -7.94 -23.27
CA MET A 1 76.13 -7.14 -22.78
C MET A 1 74.91 -7.48 -23.66
N LYS A 2 73.93 -8.20 -23.10
CA LYS A 2 72.70 -8.63 -23.83
C LYS A 2 71.52 -7.81 -23.32
N ASN A 3 70.99 -6.94 -24.20
CA ASN A 3 69.76 -6.16 -23.93
C ASN A 3 68.56 -7.11 -23.96
N LYS A 4 67.80 -7.16 -22.83
CA LYS A 4 66.46 -7.77 -22.75
C LYS A 4 65.42 -6.70 -22.95
N THR A 5 64.72 -6.76 -24.07
CA THR A 5 63.53 -5.98 -24.35
C THR A 5 62.35 -6.60 -23.60
N ILE A 6 61.74 -5.83 -22.71
CA ILE A 6 60.51 -6.24 -21.99
C ILE A 6 59.34 -5.72 -22.84
N MET A 7 58.60 -6.65 -23.46
CA MET A 7 57.28 -6.35 -24.07
C MET A 7 56.21 -6.33 -22.97
N THR A 8 55.71 -5.16 -22.66
CA THR A 8 54.52 -4.96 -21.84
C THR A 8 53.27 -5.14 -22.70
N GLY A 9 52.60 -6.26 -22.56
CA GLY A 9 51.31 -6.50 -23.18
C GLY A 9 50.22 -5.76 -22.42
N LEU A 10 49.60 -4.74 -23.01
CA LEU A 10 48.34 -4.15 -22.54
C LEU A 10 47.21 -5.15 -22.85
N ALA A 11 46.72 -5.84 -21.84
CA ALA A 11 45.45 -6.56 -21.91
C ALA A 11 44.30 -5.54 -21.82
N GLY A 12 43.70 -5.21 -22.94
CA GLY A 12 42.50 -4.38 -23.00
C GLY A 12 41.32 -5.13 -22.44
N LEU A 13 40.85 -4.73 -21.24
CA LEU A 13 39.62 -5.19 -20.66
C LEU A 13 38.47 -4.55 -21.45
N ALA A 14 37.86 -5.29 -22.38
CA ALA A 14 36.65 -4.87 -23.06
C ALA A 14 35.49 -4.97 -22.03
N LEU A 15 35.10 -3.84 -21.43
CA LEU A 15 33.85 -3.72 -20.72
C LEU A 15 32.71 -3.87 -21.73
N CYS A 16 32.13 -5.06 -21.81
CA CYS A 16 30.85 -5.27 -22.46
C CYS A 16 29.77 -4.49 -21.66
N LEU A 17 29.53 -3.23 -22.03
CA LEU A 17 28.34 -2.51 -21.62
C LEU A 17 27.15 -3.17 -22.29
N CYS A 18 26.60 -4.20 -21.65
CA CYS A 18 25.25 -4.65 -21.96
C CYS A 18 24.30 -3.50 -21.66
N SER A 19 23.99 -2.69 -22.68
CA SER A 19 22.88 -1.76 -22.63
C SER A 19 21.62 -2.57 -22.43
N VAL A 20 21.13 -2.61 -21.20
CA VAL A 20 19.81 -3.19 -20.90
C VAL A 20 18.80 -2.33 -21.66
N ARG A 21 18.36 -2.84 -22.80
CA ARG A 21 17.29 -2.19 -23.58
C ARG A 21 16.04 -2.17 -22.72
N ALA A 22 15.58 -0.98 -22.39
CA ALA A 22 14.36 -0.81 -21.62
C ALA A 22 13.15 -1.22 -22.49
N ALA A 23 12.52 -2.31 -22.14
CA ALA A 23 11.37 -2.86 -22.83
C ALA A 23 10.10 -2.05 -22.58
N THR A 24 9.12 -2.10 -23.47
CA THR A 24 7.93 -1.26 -23.45
C THR A 24 6.66 -2.10 -23.63
N ILE A 25 5.63 -1.81 -22.80
CA ILE A 25 4.26 -2.24 -23.06
C ILE A 25 3.47 -0.99 -23.49
N HIS A 26 2.83 -1.06 -24.64
CA HIS A 26 1.99 0.02 -25.14
C HIS A 26 0.66 -0.53 -25.66
N GLY A 27 -0.35 0.33 -25.76
CA GLY A 27 -1.63 -0.11 -26.23
C GLY A 27 -2.70 0.97 -26.21
N LYS A 28 -3.95 0.53 -26.29
CA LYS A 28 -5.10 1.41 -26.34
C LYS A 28 -6.23 0.87 -25.47
N VAL A 29 -6.87 1.78 -24.72
CA VAL A 29 -8.02 1.49 -23.87
C VAL A 29 -9.29 2.02 -24.52
N ARG A 30 -10.32 1.19 -24.55
CA ARG A 30 -11.67 1.49 -25.06
C ARG A 30 -12.72 0.97 -24.09
N ASP A 31 -13.94 1.48 -24.20
CA ASP A 31 -15.10 0.85 -23.60
C ASP A 31 -15.68 -0.26 -24.51
N GLU A 32 -16.76 -0.91 -24.08
CA GLU A 32 -17.44 -1.97 -24.84
C GLU A 32 -18.02 -1.49 -26.18
N SER A 33 -18.33 -0.20 -26.31
CA SER A 33 -18.80 0.40 -27.57
C SER A 33 -17.67 0.70 -28.55
N GLY A 34 -16.42 0.51 -28.15
CA GLY A 34 -15.23 0.84 -28.92
C GLY A 34 -14.75 2.29 -28.78
N LYS A 35 -15.43 3.11 -27.99
CA LYS A 35 -15.04 4.50 -27.69
C LYS A 35 -13.76 4.53 -26.87
N VAL A 36 -12.82 5.39 -27.20
CA VAL A 36 -11.57 5.54 -26.47
C VAL A 36 -11.79 6.08 -25.06
N MET A 37 -11.00 5.59 -24.09
CA MET A 37 -11.09 5.97 -22.69
C MET A 37 -9.78 6.60 -22.22
N ALA A 38 -9.87 7.87 -21.78
CA ALA A 38 -8.79 8.59 -21.14
C ALA A 38 -8.78 8.38 -19.61
N GLY A 39 -7.62 8.56 -18.99
CA GLY A 39 -7.48 8.55 -17.52
C GLY A 39 -7.58 7.16 -16.88
N VAL A 40 -7.57 6.09 -17.66
CA VAL A 40 -7.51 4.71 -17.14
C VAL A 40 -6.08 4.42 -16.69
N MET A 41 -5.91 4.02 -15.43
CA MET A 41 -4.61 3.60 -14.90
C MET A 41 -4.29 2.19 -15.41
N VAL A 42 -3.21 2.08 -16.21
CA VAL A 42 -2.70 0.80 -16.71
C VAL A 42 -1.41 0.46 -15.97
N SER A 43 -1.38 -0.69 -15.33
CA SER A 43 -0.29 -1.16 -14.46
C SER A 43 0.31 -2.45 -15.00
N ALA A 44 1.63 -2.49 -15.14
CA ALA A 44 2.39 -3.71 -15.41
C ALA A 44 3.00 -4.23 -14.09
N TYR A 45 2.66 -5.45 -13.70
CA TYR A 45 3.11 -6.12 -12.47
C TYR A 45 4.26 -7.07 -12.78
N ASP A 46 5.43 -6.78 -12.23
CA ASP A 46 6.57 -7.69 -12.11
C ASP A 46 6.36 -8.53 -10.84
N THR A 47 5.86 -9.75 -11.01
CA THR A 47 5.52 -10.62 -9.87
C THR A 47 6.76 -11.18 -9.16
N GLU A 48 7.91 -11.22 -9.83
CA GLU A 48 9.18 -11.65 -9.22
C GLU A 48 9.71 -10.60 -8.24
N ARG A 49 9.71 -9.33 -8.67
CA ARG A 49 10.16 -8.19 -7.84
C ARG A 49 9.07 -7.61 -6.95
N LYS A 50 7.84 -8.12 -7.03
CA LYS A 50 6.68 -7.54 -6.33
C LYS A 50 6.51 -6.04 -6.62
N GLN A 51 6.80 -5.64 -7.84
CA GLN A 51 6.80 -4.25 -8.28
C GLN A 51 5.73 -4.05 -9.35
N SER A 52 5.10 -2.89 -9.37
CA SER A 52 4.26 -2.47 -10.48
C SER A 52 4.67 -1.10 -10.98
N THR A 53 4.58 -0.93 -12.30
CA THR A 53 4.72 0.36 -12.96
C THR A 53 3.42 0.72 -13.62
N SER A 54 2.89 1.89 -13.33
CA SER A 54 1.59 2.35 -13.78
C SER A 54 1.69 3.67 -14.52
N VAL A 55 0.90 3.81 -15.58
CA VAL A 55 0.67 5.05 -16.32
C VAL A 55 -0.82 5.25 -16.55
N PHE A 56 -1.22 6.40 -17.07
CA PHE A 56 -2.61 6.67 -17.43
C PHE A 56 -2.79 6.69 -18.94
N SER A 57 -3.93 6.21 -19.44
CA SER A 57 -4.30 6.38 -20.84
C SER A 57 -4.53 7.86 -21.16
N GLN A 58 -4.07 8.27 -22.33
CA GLN A 58 -4.15 9.64 -22.84
C GLN A 58 -5.53 9.94 -23.43
N ALA A 59 -5.75 11.17 -23.89
CA ALA A 59 -7.04 11.61 -24.43
C ALA A 59 -7.54 10.74 -25.61
N ASP A 60 -6.64 10.16 -26.39
CA ASP A 60 -6.94 9.25 -27.50
C ASP A 60 -7.02 7.78 -27.06
N GLY A 61 -6.96 7.51 -25.77
CA GLY A 61 -7.00 6.17 -25.16
C GLY A 61 -5.65 5.43 -25.21
N THR A 62 -4.60 5.99 -25.79
CA THR A 62 -3.29 5.32 -25.85
C THR A 62 -2.59 5.35 -24.48
N PHE A 63 -1.76 4.33 -24.23
CA PHE A 63 -0.87 4.27 -23.07
C PHE A 63 0.48 3.69 -23.47
N LYS A 64 1.53 4.04 -22.72
CA LYS A 64 2.88 3.51 -22.88
C LYS A 64 3.56 3.37 -21.53
N ILE A 65 3.97 2.15 -21.17
CA ILE A 65 4.76 1.83 -19.98
C ILE A 65 6.16 1.46 -20.47
N ASP A 66 7.11 2.33 -20.27
CA ASP A 66 8.52 2.16 -20.66
C ASP A 66 9.41 1.85 -19.46
N GLY A 67 10.67 1.43 -19.72
CA GLY A 67 11.63 1.10 -18.67
C GLY A 67 11.35 -0.23 -17.99
N LEU A 68 10.66 -1.14 -18.66
CA LEU A 68 10.35 -2.47 -18.14
C LEU A 68 11.51 -3.45 -18.36
N ARG A 69 11.55 -4.52 -17.57
CA ARG A 69 12.42 -5.69 -17.79
C ARG A 69 11.89 -6.53 -18.95
N GLU A 70 12.73 -7.36 -19.54
CA GLU A 70 12.34 -8.33 -20.58
C GLU A 70 11.77 -9.62 -19.97
N ILE A 71 10.64 -9.49 -19.26
CA ILE A 71 9.88 -10.60 -18.66
C ILE A 71 8.41 -10.51 -19.06
N LYS A 72 7.62 -11.52 -18.70
CA LYS A 72 6.17 -11.47 -18.86
C LYS A 72 5.53 -10.77 -17.67
N PHE A 73 4.68 -9.79 -17.95
CA PHE A 73 3.94 -9.02 -16.96
C PHE A 73 2.48 -9.46 -16.85
N LYS A 74 1.92 -9.28 -15.67
CA LYS A 74 0.47 -9.24 -15.50
C LYS A 74 0.03 -7.78 -15.62
N VAL A 75 -0.87 -7.48 -16.56
CA VAL A 75 -1.32 -6.10 -16.83
C VAL A 75 -2.73 -5.93 -16.30
N ARG A 76 -2.94 -4.83 -15.55
CA ARG A 76 -4.26 -4.40 -15.07
C ARG A 76 -4.61 -3.03 -15.62
N ALA A 77 -5.84 -2.87 -16.10
CA ALA A 77 -6.43 -1.54 -16.30
C ALA A 77 -7.52 -1.30 -15.26
N ARG A 78 -7.51 -0.12 -14.64
CA ARG A 78 -8.43 0.28 -13.57
C ARG A 78 -8.91 1.71 -13.75
N LEU A 79 -10.20 1.90 -13.58
CA LEU A 79 -10.85 3.20 -13.48
C LEU A 79 -12.06 3.09 -12.55
N MET A 80 -12.27 4.08 -11.69
CA MET A 80 -13.49 4.12 -10.86
C MET A 80 -14.74 4.11 -11.75
N GLY A 81 -15.74 3.32 -11.39
CA GLY A 81 -16.94 3.09 -12.20
C GLY A 81 -16.78 2.03 -13.29
N GLN A 82 -15.61 1.41 -13.41
CA GLN A 82 -15.35 0.30 -14.33
C GLN A 82 -14.90 -0.94 -13.55
N LEU A 83 -15.13 -2.13 -14.11
CA LEU A 83 -14.51 -3.36 -13.64
C LEU A 83 -13.02 -3.37 -14.01
N ASP A 84 -12.18 -3.92 -13.13
CA ASP A 84 -10.77 -4.11 -13.44
C ASP A 84 -10.63 -5.08 -14.62
N HIS A 85 -9.89 -4.67 -15.66
CA HIS A 85 -9.49 -5.55 -16.75
C HIS A 85 -8.09 -6.10 -16.48
N TRP A 86 -7.96 -7.42 -16.52
CA TRP A 86 -6.70 -8.11 -16.33
C TRP A 86 -6.25 -8.86 -17.57
N ARG A 87 -4.95 -8.86 -17.83
CA ARG A 87 -4.31 -9.64 -18.88
C ARG A 87 -3.02 -10.26 -18.37
N ASP A 88 -2.93 -11.58 -18.45
CA ASP A 88 -1.76 -12.33 -18.00
C ASP A 88 -0.73 -12.49 -19.12
N ALA A 89 0.52 -12.72 -18.72
CA ALA A 89 1.65 -13.09 -19.57
C ALA A 89 1.91 -12.13 -20.76
N VAL A 90 1.73 -10.82 -20.55
CA VAL A 90 2.03 -9.79 -21.54
C VAL A 90 3.54 -9.62 -21.67
N SER A 91 4.08 -9.92 -22.84
CA SER A 91 5.51 -9.67 -23.14
C SER A 91 5.68 -8.21 -23.61
N PRO A 92 6.69 -7.48 -23.12
CA PRO A 92 7.06 -6.19 -23.70
C PRO A 92 7.45 -6.35 -25.17
N ASP A 93 7.28 -5.29 -25.92
CA ASP A 93 7.63 -5.19 -27.36
C ASP A 93 6.94 -6.23 -28.28
N ALA A 94 5.97 -7.01 -27.75
CA ALA A 94 5.21 -8.02 -28.51
C ALA A 94 4.06 -7.46 -29.35
N GLY A 95 3.97 -6.13 -29.46
CA GLY A 95 2.90 -5.43 -30.17
C GLY A 95 1.95 -4.66 -29.27
N SER A 96 0.91 -4.07 -29.86
CA SER A 96 -0.04 -3.22 -29.14
C SER A 96 -1.05 -4.05 -28.34
N VAL A 97 -1.20 -3.69 -27.04
CA VAL A 97 -2.20 -4.31 -26.13
C VAL A 97 -3.55 -3.60 -26.27
N SER A 98 -4.58 -4.33 -26.67
CA SER A 98 -5.93 -3.81 -26.68
C SER A 98 -6.62 -4.15 -25.34
N ILE A 99 -7.22 -3.13 -24.71
CA ILE A 99 -7.95 -3.24 -23.44
C ILE A 99 -9.38 -2.75 -23.65
N SER A 100 -10.37 -3.58 -23.29
CA SER A 100 -11.79 -3.21 -23.27
C SER A 100 -12.28 -3.15 -21.83
N MET A 101 -12.72 -1.98 -21.37
CA MET A 101 -13.25 -1.75 -20.02
C MET A 101 -14.76 -1.98 -20.02
N GLN A 102 -15.24 -2.55 -18.90
CA GLN A 102 -16.65 -2.80 -18.66
C GLN A 102 -17.16 -1.95 -17.50
N PRO A 103 -18.34 -1.33 -17.58
CA PRO A 103 -18.88 -0.56 -16.49
C PRO A 103 -19.17 -1.44 -15.27
N ALA A 104 -18.78 -0.97 -14.09
CA ALA A 104 -19.19 -1.55 -12.83
C ALA A 104 -20.63 -1.13 -12.53
N THR A 105 -21.49 -2.07 -12.19
CA THR A 105 -22.89 -1.82 -11.85
C THR A 105 -23.28 -2.54 -10.56
N GLY A 106 -24.40 -2.15 -9.95
CA GLY A 106 -24.93 -2.81 -8.75
C GLY A 106 -23.90 -2.88 -7.62
N GLU A 107 -23.76 -4.06 -7.05
CA GLU A 107 -22.84 -4.33 -5.94
C GLU A 107 -21.38 -4.01 -6.28
N LYS A 108 -20.94 -4.34 -7.50
CA LYS A 108 -19.56 -4.06 -7.94
C LYS A 108 -19.22 -2.57 -7.99
N LEU A 109 -20.19 -1.73 -8.28
CA LEU A 109 -20.05 -0.29 -8.22
C LEU A 109 -20.03 0.19 -6.76
N GLU A 110 -20.91 -0.33 -5.92
CA GLU A 110 -20.95 0.02 -4.50
C GLU A 110 -19.69 -0.43 -3.72
N GLU A 111 -19.06 -1.54 -4.09
CA GLU A 111 -17.77 -1.98 -3.54
C GLU A 111 -16.68 -0.92 -3.75
N GLN A 112 -16.74 -0.13 -4.83
CA GLN A 112 -15.79 0.93 -5.15
C GLN A 112 -16.01 2.23 -4.37
N ARG A 113 -17.12 2.35 -3.62
CA ARG A 113 -17.43 3.53 -2.81
C ARG A 113 -16.34 3.76 -1.76
N PRO A 114 -15.72 4.96 -1.70
CA PRO A 114 -14.68 5.27 -0.71
C PRO A 114 -15.16 5.13 0.73
N ALA A 115 -14.25 4.80 1.64
CA ALA A 115 -14.55 4.71 3.07
C ALA A 115 -15.12 6.02 3.64
N THR A 116 -14.63 7.16 3.18
CA THR A 116 -15.12 8.49 3.57
C THR A 116 -16.59 8.71 3.22
N SER A 117 -17.04 8.21 2.06
CA SER A 117 -18.45 8.23 1.67
C SER A 117 -19.27 7.31 2.58
N GLY A 118 -18.80 6.09 2.87
CA GLY A 118 -19.43 5.20 3.83
C GLY A 118 -19.53 5.80 5.23
N PHE A 119 -18.47 6.43 5.72
CA PHE A 119 -18.48 7.18 6.99
C PHE A 119 -19.50 8.30 6.97
N GLY A 120 -19.63 9.00 5.85
CA GLY A 120 -20.60 10.11 5.67
C GLY A 120 -22.07 9.69 5.84
N MET A 121 -22.38 8.38 5.72
CA MET A 121 -23.74 7.86 5.94
C MET A 121 -24.10 7.68 7.42
N LEU A 122 -23.11 7.68 8.32
CA LEU A 122 -23.35 7.61 9.76
C LEU A 122 -24.11 8.87 10.25
N LYS A 123 -25.20 8.65 10.97
CA LYS A 123 -25.98 9.72 11.59
C LYS A 123 -25.46 10.00 12.99
N PHE A 124 -25.32 11.26 13.32
CA PHE A 124 -24.86 11.75 14.62
C PHE A 124 -25.85 12.75 15.19
N ASP A 125 -26.02 12.72 16.52
CA ASP A 125 -26.96 13.61 17.21
C ASP A 125 -26.45 15.06 17.27
N SER A 126 -25.13 15.23 17.19
CA SER A 126 -24.48 16.55 17.18
C SER A 126 -23.13 16.50 16.47
N LEU A 127 -22.60 17.69 16.11
CA LEU A 127 -21.22 17.81 15.59
C LEU A 127 -20.19 17.29 16.62
N LYS A 128 -20.40 17.57 17.92
CA LYS A 128 -19.53 17.07 18.98
C LYS A 128 -19.48 15.55 19.02
N ASP A 129 -20.62 14.89 18.90
CA ASP A 129 -20.72 13.44 18.85
C ASP A 129 -19.99 12.87 17.62
N LYS A 130 -20.18 13.50 16.44
CA LYS A 130 -19.46 13.13 15.22
C LYS A 130 -17.94 13.26 15.35
N LEU A 131 -17.47 14.36 15.92
CA LEU A 131 -16.04 14.60 16.12
C LEU A 131 -15.45 13.61 17.13
N ASN A 132 -16.12 13.34 18.22
CA ASN A 132 -15.69 12.34 19.19
C ASN A 132 -15.61 10.94 18.55
N PHE A 133 -16.63 10.55 17.79
CA PHE A 133 -16.62 9.27 17.07
C PHE A 133 -15.45 9.21 16.08
N LYS A 134 -15.24 10.28 15.29
CA LYS A 134 -14.14 10.37 14.33
C LYS A 134 -12.78 10.22 15.02
N MET A 135 -12.56 10.94 16.11
CA MET A 135 -11.31 10.91 16.86
C MET A 135 -11.03 9.51 17.45
N MET A 136 -12.05 8.85 17.99
CA MET A 136 -11.87 7.58 18.70
C MET A 136 -11.92 6.35 17.78
N CYS A 137 -12.75 6.39 16.74
CA CYS A 137 -12.97 5.23 15.87
C CYS A 137 -12.26 5.30 14.53
N SER A 138 -11.83 6.49 14.07
CA SER A 138 -11.15 6.67 12.78
C SER A 138 -9.70 7.11 12.92
N TYR A 139 -9.18 7.17 14.13
CA TYR A 139 -7.79 7.57 14.38
C TYR A 139 -6.80 6.55 13.83
N CYS A 140 -7.04 5.27 14.09
CA CYS A 140 -6.11 4.20 13.72
C CYS A 140 -6.39 3.62 12.33
N HIS A 141 -7.65 3.59 11.88
CA HIS A 141 -8.05 3.06 10.58
C HIS A 141 -9.37 3.67 10.09
N GLN A 142 -9.63 3.55 8.79
CA GLN A 142 -10.84 4.08 8.19
C GLN A 142 -12.08 3.27 8.60
N ILE A 143 -13.17 3.99 8.90
CA ILE A 143 -14.51 3.46 9.13
C ILE A 143 -15.32 3.68 7.85
N GLY A 144 -16.10 2.68 7.42
CA GLY A 144 -16.95 2.76 6.24
C GLY A 144 -16.34 2.17 4.97
N THR A 145 -15.26 1.39 5.09
CA THR A 145 -14.74 0.54 3.99
C THR A 145 -15.77 -0.52 3.59
N VAL A 146 -15.60 -1.14 2.43
CA VAL A 146 -16.47 -2.24 1.97
C VAL A 146 -16.55 -3.37 2.99
N GLY A 147 -15.41 -3.82 3.55
CA GLY A 147 -15.40 -4.87 4.58
C GLY A 147 -16.08 -4.47 5.89
N PHE A 148 -16.21 -3.16 6.16
CA PHE A 148 -16.96 -2.65 7.31
C PHE A 148 -18.46 -2.55 7.03
N ARG A 149 -18.85 -2.18 5.80
CA ARG A 149 -20.24 -2.01 5.38
C ARG A 149 -20.92 -3.33 5.02
N SER A 150 -20.17 -4.24 4.41
CA SER A 150 -20.65 -5.55 3.91
C SER A 150 -19.60 -6.60 4.24
N PRO A 151 -19.47 -7.00 5.51
CA PRO A 151 -18.51 -8.02 5.90
C PRO A 151 -18.92 -9.38 5.33
N GLU A 152 -17.95 -10.13 4.80
CA GLU A 152 -18.16 -11.49 4.27
C GLU A 152 -18.77 -12.46 5.28
N LYS A 153 -18.54 -12.22 6.57
CA LYS A 153 -19.07 -13.03 7.69
C LYS A 153 -19.78 -12.12 8.69
N PRO A 154 -20.80 -12.63 9.37
CA PRO A 154 -21.43 -11.89 10.47
C PRO A 154 -20.40 -11.42 11.48
N VAL A 155 -20.46 -10.13 11.84
CA VAL A 155 -19.56 -9.53 12.82
C VAL A 155 -20.28 -9.37 14.15
N ASP A 156 -19.69 -9.90 15.22
CA ASP A 156 -20.07 -9.53 16.59
C ASP A 156 -19.49 -8.13 16.92
N TRP A 157 -20.26 -7.11 16.60
CA TRP A 157 -19.90 -5.72 16.82
C TRP A 157 -19.57 -5.39 18.27
N GLU A 158 -20.19 -6.09 19.21
CA GLU A 158 -19.89 -5.89 20.63
C GLU A 158 -18.49 -6.35 20.99
N THR A 159 -18.11 -7.51 20.52
CA THR A 159 -16.74 -8.02 20.69
C THR A 159 -15.74 -7.16 19.95
N MET A 160 -16.07 -6.69 18.74
CA MET A 160 -15.20 -5.80 17.97
C MET A 160 -14.95 -4.47 18.70
N ILE A 161 -16.00 -3.81 19.21
CA ILE A 161 -15.86 -2.56 19.97
C ILE A 161 -15.04 -2.78 21.25
N ARG A 162 -15.23 -3.92 21.93
CA ARG A 162 -14.44 -4.27 23.11
C ARG A 162 -12.95 -4.41 22.77
N ARG A 163 -12.63 -5.02 21.63
CA ARG A 163 -11.26 -5.13 21.13
C ARG A 163 -10.67 -3.74 20.83
N MET A 164 -11.42 -2.86 20.17
CA MET A 164 -10.97 -1.49 19.89
C MET A 164 -10.73 -0.69 21.18
N ASN A 165 -11.59 -0.85 22.19
CA ASN A 165 -11.35 -0.24 23.50
C ASN A 165 -10.05 -0.76 24.14
N GLY A 166 -9.73 -2.04 23.96
CA GLY A 166 -8.45 -2.62 24.41
C GLY A 166 -7.23 -2.03 23.69
N PHE A 167 -7.41 -1.46 22.50
CA PHE A 167 -6.39 -0.72 21.75
C PHE A 167 -6.43 0.80 22.00
N GLY A 168 -7.20 1.28 22.99
CA GLY A 168 -7.22 2.70 23.36
C GLY A 168 -8.34 3.53 22.74
N ALA A 169 -9.28 2.94 22.01
CA ALA A 169 -10.45 3.64 21.50
C ALA A 169 -11.40 4.00 22.65
N LEU A 170 -11.13 5.10 23.34
CA LEU A 170 -11.87 5.58 24.50
C LEU A 170 -13.08 6.42 24.07
N TYR A 171 -14.13 5.78 23.61
CA TYR A 171 -15.36 6.50 23.26
C TYR A 171 -16.25 6.69 24.50
N PRO A 172 -16.68 7.93 24.81
CA PRO A 172 -17.41 8.24 26.04
C PRO A 172 -18.85 7.70 26.07
N HIS A 173 -19.39 7.31 24.91
CA HIS A 173 -20.72 6.74 24.81
C HIS A 173 -20.72 5.23 25.09
N THR A 174 -21.90 4.75 25.47
CA THR A 174 -22.05 3.32 25.72
C THR A 174 -21.77 2.54 24.43
N LYS A 175 -21.11 1.42 24.57
CA LYS A 175 -20.89 0.42 23.53
C LYS A 175 -22.16 0.14 22.71
N ARG A 176 -23.33 0.08 23.40
CA ARG A 176 -24.64 -0.14 22.80
C ARG A 176 -25.01 0.95 21.79
N THR A 177 -24.72 2.23 22.09
CA THR A 177 -24.99 3.36 21.18
C THR A 177 -24.12 3.27 19.91
N ILE A 178 -22.86 2.90 20.04
CA ILE A 178 -21.96 2.74 18.89
C ILE A 178 -22.42 1.59 17.99
N VAL A 179 -22.69 0.43 18.59
CA VAL A 179 -23.20 -0.75 17.88
C VAL A 179 -24.49 -0.43 17.15
N LYS A 180 -25.46 0.19 17.85
CA LYS A 180 -26.72 0.59 17.23
C LYS A 180 -26.51 1.48 16.02
N ARG A 181 -25.69 2.53 16.14
CA ARG A 181 -25.38 3.44 15.04
C ARG A 181 -24.81 2.72 13.82
N ILE A 182 -23.85 1.82 14.03
CA ILE A 182 -23.26 1.01 12.96
C ILE A 182 -24.31 0.13 12.30
N MET A 183 -25.09 -0.58 13.09
CA MET A 183 -26.11 -1.50 12.60
C MET A 183 -27.24 -0.78 11.85
N ASP A 184 -27.71 0.35 12.37
CA ASP A 184 -28.76 1.16 11.72
C ASP A 184 -28.30 1.77 10.38
N THR A 185 -26.99 1.91 10.20
CA THR A 185 -26.42 2.54 9.00
C THR A 185 -26.00 1.53 7.95
N TYR A 186 -25.37 0.42 8.36
CA TYR A 186 -24.69 -0.50 7.47
C TYR A 186 -25.37 -1.87 7.32
N LYS A 187 -26.58 -2.04 7.82
CA LYS A 187 -27.30 -3.31 7.74
C LYS A 187 -28.39 -3.27 6.66
N GLY A 188 -28.35 -4.25 5.75
CA GLY A 188 -29.44 -4.59 4.82
C GLY A 188 -30.14 -3.38 4.19
N GLU A 189 -31.45 -3.25 4.41
CA GLU A 189 -32.30 -2.19 3.84
C GLU A 189 -31.81 -0.74 4.06
N ALA A 190 -30.98 -0.50 5.07
CA ALA A 190 -30.44 0.83 5.29
C ALA A 190 -29.45 1.23 4.20
N VAL A 191 -28.66 0.29 3.70
CA VAL A 191 -27.72 0.50 2.60
C VAL A 191 -28.45 0.72 1.29
N ASP A 192 -29.56 0.03 1.07
CA ASP A 192 -30.40 0.17 -0.13
C ASP A 192 -31.01 1.59 -0.27
N LYS A 193 -31.13 2.30 0.84
CA LYS A 193 -31.63 3.70 0.90
C LYS A 193 -30.53 4.75 0.68
N TRP A 194 -29.28 4.33 0.53
CA TRP A 194 -28.19 5.28 0.28
C TRP A 194 -28.29 5.90 -1.11
N PRO A 195 -27.85 7.15 -1.28
CA PRO A 195 -27.68 7.72 -2.61
C PRO A 195 -26.80 6.81 -3.46
N LYS A 196 -27.20 6.59 -4.72
CA LYS A 196 -26.38 5.84 -5.67
C LYS A 196 -24.97 6.42 -5.71
N TYR A 197 -23.98 5.55 -5.69
CA TYR A 197 -22.59 5.99 -5.82
C TYR A 197 -22.32 6.50 -7.23
N VAL A 198 -21.82 7.71 -7.32
CA VAL A 198 -21.37 8.32 -8.57
C VAL A 198 -19.85 8.36 -8.52
N PRO A 199 -19.15 7.61 -9.37
CA PRO A 199 -17.70 7.66 -9.45
C PRO A 199 -17.20 9.05 -9.82
N PRO A 200 -16.01 9.46 -9.34
CA PRO A 200 -15.41 10.72 -9.77
C PRO A 200 -15.08 10.69 -11.26
N SER A 201 -15.00 11.85 -11.88
CA SER A 201 -14.52 11.98 -13.24
C SER A 201 -13.09 11.41 -13.39
N PRO A 202 -12.75 10.80 -14.52
CA PRO A 202 -11.41 10.32 -14.78
C PRO A 202 -10.37 11.45 -14.65
N PRO A 203 -9.13 11.13 -14.24
CA PRO A 203 -8.06 12.12 -14.23
C PRO A 203 -7.77 12.64 -15.64
N THR A 204 -7.45 13.93 -15.74
CA THR A 204 -7.17 14.60 -17.02
C THR A 204 -5.94 15.50 -16.92
N GLY A 205 -5.45 15.99 -18.06
CA GLY A 205 -4.37 16.98 -18.13
C GLY A 205 -3.06 16.48 -17.51
N ALA A 206 -2.44 17.26 -16.64
CA ALA A 206 -1.15 16.95 -16.01
C ALA A 206 -1.18 15.66 -15.18
N ALA A 207 -2.30 15.34 -14.56
CA ALA A 207 -2.45 14.13 -13.74
C ALA A 207 -2.24 12.83 -14.54
N THR A 208 -2.60 12.82 -15.84
CA THR A 208 -2.41 11.65 -16.70
C THR A 208 -0.96 11.45 -17.18
N LYS A 209 -0.07 12.38 -16.90
CA LYS A 209 1.36 12.29 -17.21
C LYS A 209 2.18 11.59 -16.13
N ALA A 210 1.56 11.31 -14.99
CA ALA A 210 2.24 10.64 -13.88
C ALA A 210 2.61 9.20 -14.25
N LYS A 211 3.86 8.81 -13.92
CA LYS A 211 4.32 7.42 -13.88
C LYS A 211 4.51 7.04 -12.42
N ILE A 212 3.84 5.96 -12.00
CA ILE A 212 3.81 5.54 -10.62
C ILE A 212 4.51 4.19 -10.53
N THR A 213 5.50 4.09 -9.63
CA THR A 213 6.11 2.80 -9.27
C THR A 213 5.67 2.46 -7.86
N ALA A 214 5.19 1.23 -7.66
CA ALA A 214 4.77 0.74 -6.36
C ALA A 214 5.38 -0.64 -6.10
N TRP A 215 5.66 -0.93 -4.83
CA TRP A 215 6.21 -2.21 -4.36
C TRP A 215 5.26 -2.83 -3.35
N GLU A 216 5.05 -4.13 -3.43
CA GLU A 216 4.39 -4.90 -2.40
C GLU A 216 5.43 -5.26 -1.33
N ILE A 217 5.28 -4.71 -0.13
CA ILE A 217 6.19 -4.95 0.99
C ILE A 217 5.74 -6.18 1.79
N GLY A 218 6.70 -7.00 2.18
CA GLY A 218 6.48 -8.15 3.04
C GLY A 218 6.13 -9.44 2.29
N LYS A 219 5.65 -10.43 3.04
CA LYS A 219 5.20 -11.69 2.49
C LYS A 219 3.74 -11.59 2.05
N ARG A 220 3.35 -12.42 1.10
CA ARG A 220 1.96 -12.45 0.61
C ARG A 220 0.97 -12.67 1.76
N PHE A 221 -0.12 -11.88 1.76
CA PHE A 221 -1.16 -11.87 2.81
C PHE A 221 -0.74 -11.34 4.19
N GLU A 222 0.42 -10.71 4.32
CA GLU A 222 0.78 -9.95 5.52
C GLU A 222 0.35 -8.50 5.35
N SER A 223 -0.63 -8.06 6.15
CA SER A 223 -1.24 -6.72 6.02
C SER A 223 -1.02 -5.82 7.25
N SER A 224 -0.09 -6.17 8.12
CA SER A 224 0.11 -5.48 9.40
C SER A 224 1.30 -4.53 9.39
N PHE A 225 1.65 -3.96 8.24
CA PHE A 225 2.61 -2.87 8.18
C PHE A 225 1.95 -1.61 8.73
N HIS A 226 2.64 -0.97 9.67
CA HIS A 226 2.07 0.15 10.42
C HIS A 226 2.70 1.48 10.03
N ASP A 227 4.02 1.53 9.90
CA ASP A 227 4.75 2.77 9.63
C ASP A 227 5.98 2.49 8.78
N LEU A 228 6.49 3.53 8.11
CA LEU A 228 7.68 3.44 7.27
C LEU A 228 8.48 4.74 7.29
N GLU A 229 9.80 4.61 7.08
CA GLU A 229 10.74 5.71 6.97
C GLU A 229 11.76 5.46 5.84
N VAL A 230 12.26 6.53 5.23
CA VAL A 230 13.32 6.45 4.21
C VAL A 230 14.68 6.69 4.86
N GLY A 231 15.56 5.73 4.73
CA GLY A 231 16.91 5.84 5.27
C GLY A 231 17.84 6.75 4.45
N PRO A 232 18.92 7.23 5.06
CA PRO A 232 19.95 8.02 4.37
C PRO A 232 20.69 7.22 3.28
N ASP A 233 20.58 5.89 3.31
CA ASP A 233 21.08 4.96 2.30
C ASP A 233 20.11 4.82 1.10
N GLY A 234 18.96 5.47 1.14
CA GLY A 234 17.94 5.45 0.11
C GLY A 234 17.03 4.21 0.13
N PHE A 235 17.17 3.33 1.14
CA PHE A 235 16.25 2.23 1.38
C PHE A 235 14.98 2.71 2.09
N VAL A 236 13.88 2.01 1.85
CA VAL A 236 12.63 2.20 2.60
C VAL A 236 12.59 1.15 3.71
N TYR A 237 12.43 1.59 4.94
CA TYR A 237 12.33 0.75 6.13
C TYR A 237 10.88 0.76 6.62
N ALA A 238 10.27 -0.42 6.78
CA ALA A 238 8.88 -0.53 7.23
C ALA A 238 8.74 -1.56 8.35
N VAL A 239 7.87 -1.28 9.32
CA VAL A 239 7.64 -2.15 10.48
C VAL A 239 6.35 -2.94 10.35
N ASN A 240 6.43 -4.26 10.62
CA ASN A 240 5.26 -5.10 10.74
C ASN A 240 4.89 -5.31 12.22
N ILE A 241 3.84 -4.63 12.66
CA ILE A 241 3.43 -4.59 14.08
C ILE A 241 3.01 -5.97 14.63
N SER A 242 2.40 -6.81 13.80
CA SER A 242 1.85 -8.11 14.24
C SER A 242 2.85 -9.26 14.13
N LYS A 243 3.84 -9.13 13.26
CA LYS A 243 4.86 -10.17 13.02
C LYS A 243 6.22 -9.81 13.61
N HIS A 244 6.32 -8.61 14.21
CA HIS A 244 7.48 -8.15 14.97
C HIS A 244 8.79 -8.20 14.17
N TYR A 245 8.78 -7.64 12.96
CA TYR A 245 9.99 -7.47 12.16
C TYR A 245 10.04 -6.11 11.47
N LEU A 246 11.26 -5.70 11.16
CA LEU A 246 11.58 -4.62 10.25
C LEU A 246 11.86 -5.22 8.87
N VAL A 247 11.41 -4.57 7.81
CA VAL A 247 11.84 -4.87 6.44
C VAL A 247 12.54 -3.66 5.85
N SER A 248 13.64 -3.88 5.15
CA SER A 248 14.21 -2.89 4.24
C SER A 248 13.88 -3.26 2.81
N LEU A 249 13.52 -2.27 2.00
CA LEU A 249 13.27 -2.37 0.58
C LEU A 249 14.25 -1.48 -0.18
N ASP A 250 15.02 -2.05 -1.11
CA ASP A 250 15.73 -1.28 -2.11
C ASP A 250 14.75 -0.86 -3.24
N PRO A 251 14.41 0.43 -3.38
CA PRO A 251 13.46 0.86 -4.42
C PRO A 251 14.01 0.74 -5.84
N LYS A 252 15.30 0.49 -6.04
CA LYS A 252 15.91 0.31 -7.37
C LYS A 252 15.78 -1.13 -7.86
N THR A 253 15.96 -2.09 -6.96
CA THR A 253 15.98 -3.52 -7.30
C THR A 253 14.70 -4.26 -6.90
N GLY A 254 13.96 -3.74 -5.90
CA GLY A 254 12.82 -4.40 -5.26
C GLY A 254 13.27 -5.46 -4.24
N GLU A 255 14.56 -5.58 -3.95
CA GLU A 255 15.07 -6.50 -2.95
C GLU A 255 14.58 -6.13 -1.56
N GLN A 256 14.18 -7.13 -0.77
CA GLN A 256 13.67 -6.96 0.58
C GLN A 256 14.44 -7.85 1.55
N LEU A 257 14.97 -7.24 2.62
CA LEU A 257 15.63 -7.93 3.71
C LEU A 257 14.80 -7.79 4.99
N PHE A 258 14.71 -8.86 5.77
CA PHE A 258 13.85 -8.95 6.94
C PHE A 258 14.69 -9.08 8.20
N TYR A 259 14.43 -8.23 9.18
CA TYR A 259 15.14 -8.17 10.45
C TYR A 259 14.13 -8.40 11.59
N PRO A 260 14.07 -9.60 12.19
CA PRO A 260 13.19 -9.86 13.32
C PRO A 260 13.66 -9.04 14.54
N PHE A 261 12.72 -8.45 15.27
CA PHE A 261 13.05 -7.83 16.55
C PHE A 261 13.48 -8.91 17.57
N PRO A 262 14.37 -8.58 18.49
CA PRO A 262 14.81 -9.51 19.54
C PRO A 262 13.65 -10.07 20.35
N VAL A 263 13.79 -11.30 20.83
CA VAL A 263 12.77 -11.95 21.67
C VAL A 263 12.46 -11.09 22.90
N GLY A 264 11.19 -10.92 23.21
CA GLY A 264 10.72 -10.02 24.27
C GLY A 264 10.43 -8.58 23.83
N SER A 265 10.71 -8.26 22.54
CA SER A 265 10.48 -6.93 21.97
C SER A 265 9.39 -7.01 20.91
N TYR A 266 8.20 -6.48 21.23
CA TYR A 266 6.99 -6.71 20.46
C TYR A 266 6.25 -5.44 20.08
N GLY A 267 5.51 -5.51 18.95
CA GLY A 267 4.64 -4.45 18.46
C GLY A 267 5.38 -3.21 17.99
N PRO A 268 6.33 -3.31 17.03
CA PRO A 268 6.92 -2.12 16.44
C PRO A 268 5.82 -1.29 15.77
N HIS A 269 5.63 -0.07 16.27
CA HIS A 269 4.50 0.78 15.91
C HIS A 269 4.94 1.96 15.05
N SER A 270 5.85 2.78 15.54
CA SER A 270 6.41 3.90 14.78
C SER A 270 7.88 3.68 14.47
N ILE A 271 8.34 4.26 13.39
CA ILE A 271 9.74 4.29 12.95
C ILE A 271 10.10 5.74 12.60
N GLU A 272 11.28 6.17 13.02
CA GLU A 272 11.81 7.52 12.77
C GLU A 272 13.32 7.45 12.53
N LEU A 273 13.81 8.27 11.61
CA LEU A 273 15.25 8.48 11.44
C LEU A 273 15.77 9.39 12.54
N GLY A 274 16.61 8.86 13.41
CA GLY A 274 17.24 9.62 14.48
C GLY A 274 18.36 10.55 13.99
N ASN A 275 18.68 11.55 14.78
CA ASN A 275 19.80 12.49 14.51
C ASN A 275 21.17 11.77 14.47
N ASP A 276 21.26 10.57 15.00
CA ASP A 276 22.44 9.69 14.94
C ASP A 276 22.55 8.90 13.61
N GLY A 277 21.60 9.11 12.69
CA GLY A 277 21.56 8.44 11.40
C GLY A 277 21.08 6.99 11.45
N ASN A 278 20.47 6.55 12.55
CA ASN A 278 19.93 5.21 12.74
C ASN A 278 18.40 5.25 12.82
N MET A 279 17.75 4.10 12.62
CA MET A 279 16.30 3.99 12.78
C MET A 279 15.91 3.74 14.23
N TRP A 280 14.96 4.51 14.72
CA TRP A 280 14.40 4.40 16.07
C TRP A 280 12.95 3.95 16.02
N PHE A 281 12.54 3.16 16.99
CA PHE A 281 11.21 2.53 17.03
C PHE A 281 10.55 2.66 18.38
N THR A 282 9.23 2.78 18.37
CA THR A 282 8.41 2.48 19.54
C THR A 282 7.91 1.04 19.46
N LEU A 283 8.00 0.28 20.56
CA LEU A 283 7.57 -1.11 20.69
C LEU A 283 6.35 -1.14 21.61
N CYS A 284 5.17 -0.82 21.08
CA CYS A 284 3.97 -0.55 21.88
C CYS A 284 3.47 -1.75 22.70
N ALA A 285 3.67 -2.99 22.24
CA ALA A 285 3.22 -4.17 22.97
C ALA A 285 4.15 -4.57 24.11
N SER A 286 5.43 -4.19 24.05
CA SER A 286 6.41 -4.45 25.13
C SER A 286 6.77 -3.22 25.96
N GLY A 287 6.28 -2.01 25.58
CA GLY A 287 6.57 -0.77 26.32
C GLY A 287 8.05 -0.35 26.25
N GLN A 288 8.71 -0.65 25.15
CA GLN A 288 10.14 -0.41 24.93
C GLN A 288 10.35 0.55 23.78
N MET A 289 11.60 1.04 23.65
CA MET A 289 12.11 1.62 22.41
C MET A 289 13.22 0.72 21.85
N ALA A 290 13.45 0.80 20.55
CA ALA A 290 14.57 0.13 19.91
C ALA A 290 15.30 1.08 18.97
N LYS A 291 16.58 0.84 18.77
CA LYS A 291 17.41 1.42 17.73
C LYS A 291 17.90 0.32 16.79
N PHE A 292 17.88 0.55 15.49
CA PHE A 292 18.47 -0.30 14.48
C PHE A 292 19.63 0.44 13.82
N ASP A 293 20.82 -0.08 14.00
CA ASP A 293 22.03 0.49 13.41
C ASP A 293 22.07 0.15 11.91
N LEU A 294 22.07 1.19 11.06
CA LEU A 294 22.03 1.01 9.61
C LEU A 294 23.33 0.44 9.02
N LYS A 295 24.44 0.46 9.75
CA LYS A 295 25.74 -0.09 9.32
C LYS A 295 25.89 -1.55 9.72
N THR A 296 25.64 -1.85 11.00
CA THR A 296 25.81 -3.21 11.55
C THR A 296 24.59 -4.09 11.30
N LYS A 297 23.41 -3.47 11.02
CA LYS A 297 22.11 -4.15 10.87
C LYS A 297 21.66 -4.86 12.16
N GLU A 298 22.02 -4.32 13.31
CA GLU A 298 21.71 -4.86 14.64
C GLU A 298 20.77 -3.96 15.42
N PHE A 299 19.96 -4.60 16.28
CA PHE A 299 19.06 -3.90 17.19
C PHE A 299 19.71 -3.65 18.57
N THR A 300 19.49 -2.47 19.11
CA THR A 300 19.69 -2.16 20.53
C THR A 300 18.33 -1.88 21.16
N ILE A 301 17.98 -2.60 22.22
CA ILE A 301 16.73 -2.38 22.94
C ILE A 301 16.96 -1.42 24.11
N CYS A 302 16.16 -0.35 24.16
CA CYS A 302 16.16 0.63 25.23
C CYS A 302 14.92 0.38 26.10
N SER A 303 15.11 -0.20 27.26
CA SER A 303 14.06 -0.34 28.27
C SER A 303 14.11 0.84 29.21
N SER A 304 12.97 1.48 29.52
CA SER A 304 12.94 2.40 30.64
C SER A 304 13.09 1.58 31.93
N ALA A 305 14.12 1.84 32.72
CA ALA A 305 14.39 1.09 33.97
C ALA A 305 13.28 1.23 35.03
N GLU A 306 12.28 2.09 34.80
CA GLU A 306 11.25 2.45 35.78
C GLU A 306 9.80 2.18 35.31
N ALA A 307 9.57 1.62 34.11
CA ALA A 307 8.21 1.27 33.72
C ALA A 307 7.80 -0.03 34.43
N PRO A 308 6.87 -0.01 35.38
CA PRO A 308 6.33 -1.25 35.88
C PRO A 308 5.68 -1.98 34.70
N ALA A 309 5.79 -3.32 34.68
CA ALA A 309 5.25 -4.22 33.65
C ALA A 309 3.72 -4.15 33.55
N LYS A 310 3.16 -2.98 33.27
CA LYS A 310 1.72 -2.78 33.07
C LYS A 310 1.51 -2.03 31.77
N ARG A 311 1.14 -2.83 30.77
CA ARG A 311 0.43 -2.46 29.53
C ARG A 311 1.01 -1.26 28.80
N GLY A 312 1.46 -1.53 27.57
CA GLY A 312 2.06 -0.60 26.67
C GLY A 312 1.47 0.81 26.70
N SER A 313 2.33 1.78 26.80
CA SER A 313 2.03 3.16 26.47
C SER A 313 1.88 3.23 24.93
N TYR A 314 0.73 3.67 24.52
CA TYR A 314 0.42 3.97 23.12
C TYR A 314 1.06 5.30 22.70
#